data_5158852d1733a47091acf0b8807d79d6
#
_entry.id   5158852d1733a47091acf0b8807d79d6
#
_cell.length_a   1.000
_cell.length_b   1.000
_cell.length_c   1.000
_cell.angle_alpha   90.00
_cell.angle_beta   90.00
_cell.angle_gamma   90.00
#
_symmetry.space_group_name_H-M   'P 1'
#
loop_
_entity.id
_entity.type
_entity.pdbx_description
1 polymer ?
#
loop_
_entity_poly.entity_id
_entity_poly.type
_entity_poly.pdbx_seq_one_letter_code
_entity_poly.pdbx_strand_id
1 'polypeptide(L)'
;MKKRLLGTLMTIAMLTTSLMGCSTGNTTSENSQAHGTENMKGKIEVDFWYSGGKTAVKVVQDIVDDYNKSQDKYFVKTVTQADYSETYEKLQAAIAGNVAPDVALIEKDAARGLSDKKLVEDLSDRIKKDENFNNDDYVSTFFEQAKDDKGKIYGIPAYGTTQVLYYNKKAFENAGIDPNSIKTWQDLSRAASKIKDDGQFIYCLLYTSP
;
A
#
# COMPACT_ATOMS: atom_id res chain seq x y z
N MET A 1 -29.48 51.01 -33.79
CA MET A 1 -28.48 51.01 -32.68
C MET A 1 -29.01 50.55 -31.29
N LYS A 2 -30.31 50.37 -31.06
CA LYS A 2 -30.86 49.96 -29.76
C LYS A 2 -30.85 48.42 -29.47
N LYS A 3 -30.64 47.56 -30.47
CA LYS A 3 -30.64 46.10 -30.30
C LYS A 3 -29.29 45.48 -29.93
N ARG A 4 -28.19 46.20 -30.08
CA ARG A 4 -26.82 45.71 -29.75
C ARG A 4 -26.40 46.01 -28.28
N LEU A 5 -27.12 46.92 -27.61
CA LEU A 5 -26.84 47.29 -26.24
C LEU A 5 -27.45 46.32 -25.21
N LEU A 6 -28.51 45.57 -25.62
CA LEU A 6 -29.17 44.60 -24.75
C LEU A 6 -28.41 43.28 -24.65
N GLY A 7 -27.64 42.93 -25.68
CA GLY A 7 -26.81 41.69 -25.66
C GLY A 7 -25.59 41.76 -24.79
N THR A 8 -25.02 42.95 -24.62
CA THR A 8 -23.80 43.16 -23.83
C THR A 8 -24.05 43.25 -22.34
N LEU A 9 -25.27 43.63 -21.93
CA LEU A 9 -25.67 43.64 -20.49
C LEU A 9 -25.96 42.24 -19.94
N MET A 10 -26.38 41.31 -20.81
CA MET A 10 -26.74 39.95 -20.37
C MET A 10 -25.52 39.02 -20.20
N THR A 11 -24.40 39.34 -20.85
CA THR A 11 -23.14 38.57 -20.69
C THR A 11 -22.31 38.95 -19.47
N ILE A 12 -22.53 40.14 -18.92
CA ILE A 12 -21.84 40.61 -17.69
C ILE A 12 -22.53 40.06 -16.42
N ALA A 13 -23.82 39.76 -16.50
CA ALA A 13 -24.58 39.23 -15.34
C ALA A 13 -24.30 37.75 -15.03
N MET A 14 -23.69 36.98 -15.97
CA MET A 14 -23.37 35.55 -15.75
C MET A 14 -21.97 35.30 -15.16
N LEU A 15 -21.12 36.31 -15.06
CA LEU A 15 -19.75 36.14 -14.52
C LEU A 15 -19.63 36.43 -13.00
N THR A 16 -20.71 36.88 -12.34
CA THR A 16 -20.63 37.26 -10.92
C THR A 16 -21.24 36.26 -9.94
N THR A 17 -21.74 35.11 -10.39
CA THR A 17 -22.40 34.11 -9.51
C THR A 17 -21.58 32.90 -9.13
N SER A 18 -20.29 32.85 -9.48
CA SER A 18 -19.43 31.69 -9.19
C SER A 18 -18.51 31.82 -7.94
N LEU A 19 -18.73 32.81 -7.08
CA LEU A 19 -17.86 33.06 -5.92
C LEU A 19 -18.54 32.96 -4.55
N MET A 20 -19.73 32.35 -4.46
CA MET A 20 -20.38 32.11 -3.16
C MET A 20 -20.86 30.65 -3.05
N GLY A 21 -19.91 29.73 -2.95
CA GLY A 21 -20.12 28.31 -2.72
C GLY A 21 -19.28 27.79 -1.56
N CYS A 22 -19.16 28.53 -0.45
CA CYS A 22 -18.78 27.95 0.83
C CYS A 22 -20.03 27.44 1.52
N SER A 23 -20.51 26.28 1.11
CA SER A 23 -21.49 25.52 1.88
C SER A 23 -20.73 24.65 2.87
N THR A 24 -20.96 24.92 4.13
CA THR A 24 -20.66 24.09 5.29
C THR A 24 -21.34 22.74 5.11
N GLY A 25 -20.70 21.85 4.39
CA GLY A 25 -21.00 20.42 4.34
C GLY A 25 -20.15 19.74 5.40
N ASN A 26 -20.75 19.44 6.53
CA ASN A 26 -20.17 18.60 7.57
C ASN A 26 -20.03 17.17 7.03
N THR A 27 -18.99 16.91 6.24
CA THR A 27 -18.60 15.55 5.90
C THR A 27 -17.65 15.13 7.00
N THR A 28 -18.17 14.31 7.87
CA THR A 28 -17.40 13.58 8.89
C THR A 28 -16.34 12.75 8.18
N SER A 29 -15.17 13.33 7.96
CA SER A 29 -13.96 12.58 7.65
C SER A 29 -13.57 11.90 8.94
N GLU A 30 -13.93 10.63 9.06
CA GLU A 30 -13.46 9.81 10.15
C GLU A 30 -11.93 9.72 10.09
N ASN A 31 -11.34 10.39 11.06
CA ASN A 31 -10.18 9.97 11.82
C ASN A 31 -8.86 9.74 11.07
N SER A 32 -8.28 10.79 10.50
CA SER A 32 -6.82 10.90 10.45
C SER A 32 -6.35 11.28 11.84
N GLN A 33 -6.09 10.29 12.70
CA GLN A 33 -5.42 10.52 13.97
C GLN A 33 -3.97 10.91 13.69
N ALA A 34 -3.70 12.20 13.62
CA ALA A 34 -2.36 12.73 13.78
C ALA A 34 -1.92 12.47 15.22
N HIS A 35 -1.19 11.38 15.44
CA HIS A 35 -0.58 11.09 16.72
C HIS A 35 0.73 11.88 16.86
N GLY A 36 0.80 12.74 17.84
CA GLY A 36 2.05 13.16 18.46
C GLY A 36 2.66 14.50 17.99
N THR A 37 2.06 15.63 18.34
CA THR A 37 2.69 16.96 18.19
C THR A 37 3.70 17.32 19.31
N GLU A 38 3.85 16.50 20.36
CA GLU A 38 4.65 16.87 21.54
C GLU A 38 6.15 16.62 21.42
N ASN A 39 6.64 15.78 20.47
CA ASN A 39 8.05 15.42 20.37
C ASN A 39 8.78 15.95 19.12
N MET A 40 8.21 16.90 18.38
CA MET A 40 8.77 17.39 17.10
C MET A 40 9.83 18.50 17.23
N LYS A 41 10.02 19.08 18.40
CA LYS A 41 10.86 20.28 18.56
C LYS A 41 12.34 19.98 18.26
N GLY A 42 12.78 20.36 17.06
CA GLY A 42 14.17 20.22 16.62
C GLY A 42 14.47 18.98 15.80
N LYS A 43 13.51 18.06 15.60
CA LYS A 43 13.64 16.88 14.74
C LYS A 43 13.27 17.18 13.29
N ILE A 44 13.83 16.42 12.37
CA ILE A 44 13.46 16.44 10.94
C ILE A 44 12.22 15.58 10.79
N GLU A 45 11.12 16.16 10.32
CA GLU A 45 9.87 15.43 10.05
C GLU A 45 10.03 14.56 8.80
N VAL A 46 9.50 13.34 8.84
CA VAL A 46 9.45 12.37 7.75
C VAL A 46 8.01 11.90 7.62
N ASP A 47 7.37 12.27 6.52
CA ASP A 47 6.00 11.84 6.23
C ASP A 47 6.00 10.40 5.69
N PHE A 48 5.29 9.49 6.39
CA PHE A 48 5.14 8.10 6.01
C PHE A 48 3.69 7.74 5.73
N TRP A 49 3.38 7.44 4.47
CA TRP A 49 2.05 6.99 4.05
C TRP A 49 1.98 5.48 3.98
N TYR A 50 0.94 4.90 4.57
CA TYR A 50 0.73 3.46 4.54
C TYR A 50 -0.76 3.11 4.62
N SER A 51 -1.10 1.86 4.28
CA SER A 51 -2.44 1.29 4.42
C SER A 51 -2.36 -0.14 4.95
N GLY A 52 -3.47 -0.67 5.40
CA GLY A 52 -3.58 -2.05 5.86
C GLY A 52 -4.81 -2.28 6.75
N GLY A 53 -5.08 -3.53 7.06
CA GLY A 53 -6.12 -3.87 8.03
C GLY A 53 -5.78 -3.39 9.45
N LYS A 54 -6.75 -3.34 10.34
CA LYS A 54 -6.61 -2.80 11.71
C LYS A 54 -5.37 -3.30 12.47
N THR A 55 -5.04 -4.59 12.34
CA THR A 55 -3.86 -5.18 12.99
C THR A 55 -2.56 -4.66 12.38
N ALA A 56 -2.47 -4.58 11.06
CA ALA A 56 -1.28 -4.07 10.37
C ALA A 56 -1.04 -2.59 10.70
N VAL A 57 -2.10 -1.77 10.68
CA VAL A 57 -2.04 -0.36 11.07
C VAL A 57 -1.50 -0.20 12.49
N LYS A 58 -2.00 -1.01 13.44
CA LYS A 58 -1.49 -0.97 14.81
C LYS A 58 -0.02 -1.35 14.91
N VAL A 59 0.41 -2.41 14.24
CA VAL A 59 1.82 -2.86 14.26
C VAL A 59 2.73 -1.80 13.66
N VAL A 60 2.37 -1.20 12.54
CA VAL A 60 3.17 -0.12 11.93
C VAL A 60 3.26 1.08 12.87
N GLN A 61 2.15 1.46 13.52
CA GLN A 61 2.17 2.55 14.47
C GLN A 61 3.09 2.26 15.68
N ASP A 62 2.99 1.05 16.25
CA ASP A 62 3.85 0.64 17.37
C ASP A 62 5.34 0.72 16.96
N ILE A 63 5.70 0.25 15.76
CA ILE A 63 7.07 0.32 15.23
C ILE A 63 7.54 1.78 15.07
N VAL A 64 6.69 2.64 14.51
CA VAL A 64 7.01 4.06 14.32
C VAL A 64 7.16 4.79 15.65
N ASP A 65 6.28 4.51 16.62
CA ASP A 65 6.36 5.09 17.95
C ASP A 65 7.67 4.69 18.67
N ASP A 66 8.08 3.44 18.53
CA ASP A 66 9.34 2.95 19.10
C ASP A 66 10.55 3.55 18.38
N TYR A 67 10.51 3.68 17.07
CA TYR A 67 11.55 4.39 16.31
C TYR A 67 11.66 5.85 16.75
N ASN A 68 10.55 6.57 16.85
CA ASN A 68 10.53 7.97 17.26
C ASN A 68 11.08 8.20 18.68
N LYS A 69 10.94 7.20 19.57
CA LYS A 69 11.52 7.21 20.92
C LYS A 69 13.00 6.85 20.95
N SER A 70 13.48 6.05 20.01
CA SER A 70 14.83 5.49 20.02
C SER A 70 15.92 6.47 19.60
N GLN A 71 15.57 7.61 18.98
CA GLN A 71 16.51 8.61 18.48
C GLN A 71 15.89 10.02 18.49
N ASP A 72 16.74 11.07 18.37
CA ASP A 72 16.35 12.47 18.49
C ASP A 72 16.48 13.28 17.18
N LYS A 73 16.92 12.66 16.09
CA LYS A 73 17.20 13.34 14.82
C LYS A 73 15.98 13.44 13.93
N TYR A 74 15.17 12.39 13.86
CA TYR A 74 14.02 12.31 12.96
C TYR A 74 12.72 12.12 13.76
N PHE A 75 11.63 12.57 13.15
CA PHE A 75 10.28 12.27 13.63
C PHE A 75 9.45 11.76 12.46
N VAL A 76 9.12 10.47 12.49
CA VAL A 76 8.25 9.85 11.49
C VAL A 76 6.80 10.13 11.85
N LYS A 77 6.11 10.82 10.94
CA LYS A 77 4.68 11.12 11.03
C LYS A 77 3.93 10.21 10.08
N THR A 78 3.04 9.41 10.61
CA THR A 78 2.27 8.44 9.85
C THR A 78 0.99 9.03 9.30
N VAL A 79 0.63 8.67 8.06
CA VAL A 79 -0.65 8.97 7.44
C VAL A 79 -1.23 7.65 6.91
N THR A 80 -2.32 7.20 7.54
CA THR A 80 -3.00 5.98 7.14
C THR A 80 -3.97 6.26 6.00
N GLN A 81 -3.92 5.45 4.96
CA GLN A 81 -4.85 5.43 3.84
C GLN A 81 -5.81 4.24 3.98
N ALA A 82 -6.94 4.24 3.27
CA ALA A 82 -7.94 3.18 3.40
C ALA A 82 -7.41 1.83 2.85
N ASP A 83 -6.76 1.85 1.70
CA ASP A 83 -6.17 0.66 1.06
C ASP A 83 -4.98 1.02 0.15
N TYR A 84 -4.38 0.01 -0.48
CA TYR A 84 -3.22 0.22 -1.37
C TYR A 84 -3.57 0.99 -2.65
N SER A 85 -4.77 0.79 -3.19
CA SER A 85 -5.22 1.48 -4.41
C SER A 85 -5.37 2.98 -4.14
N GLU A 86 -6.06 3.33 -3.05
CA GLU A 86 -6.20 4.72 -2.61
C GLU A 86 -4.85 5.36 -2.29
N THR A 87 -3.96 4.62 -1.61
CA THR A 87 -2.60 5.08 -1.33
C THR A 87 -1.88 5.46 -2.61
N TYR A 88 -1.94 4.60 -3.64
CA TYR A 88 -1.28 4.83 -4.91
C TYR A 88 -1.88 5.99 -5.69
N GLU A 89 -3.21 6.10 -5.75
CA GLU A 89 -3.91 7.21 -6.42
C GLU A 89 -3.56 8.56 -5.79
N LYS A 90 -3.63 8.64 -4.46
CA LYS A 90 -3.25 9.84 -3.72
C LYS A 90 -1.76 10.17 -3.87
N LEU A 91 -0.90 9.15 -3.89
CA LEU A 91 0.54 9.34 -4.09
C LEU A 91 0.83 9.93 -5.48
N GLN A 92 0.16 9.44 -6.53
CA GLN A 92 0.32 10.02 -7.87
C GLN A 92 -0.13 11.49 -7.92
N ALA A 93 -1.25 11.83 -7.29
CA ALA A 93 -1.74 13.21 -7.20
C ALA A 93 -0.77 14.10 -6.40
N ALA A 94 -0.24 13.60 -5.28
CA ALA A 94 0.73 14.31 -4.44
C ALA A 94 2.06 14.54 -5.17
N ILE A 95 2.56 13.56 -5.93
CA ILE A 95 3.73 13.70 -6.79
C ILE A 95 3.49 14.79 -7.84
N ALA A 96 2.34 14.78 -8.52
CA ALA A 96 2.00 15.79 -9.52
C ALA A 96 1.88 17.19 -8.90
N GLY A 97 1.43 17.28 -7.65
CA GLY A 97 1.34 18.52 -6.87
C GLY A 97 2.63 18.95 -6.19
N ASN A 98 3.71 18.18 -6.31
CA ASN A 98 4.98 18.39 -5.59
C ASN A 98 4.82 18.45 -4.05
N VAL A 99 3.94 17.62 -3.52
CA VAL A 99 3.64 17.45 -2.08
C VAL A 99 3.62 15.98 -1.68
N ALA A 100 4.44 15.17 -2.34
CA ALA A 100 4.54 13.75 -2.05
C ALA A 100 5.14 13.51 -0.65
N PRO A 101 4.75 12.41 0.05
CA PRO A 101 5.41 12.01 1.28
C PRO A 101 6.86 11.59 1.03
N ASP A 102 7.66 11.56 2.10
CA ASP A 102 9.05 11.09 2.04
C ASP A 102 9.12 9.57 1.84
N VAL A 103 8.17 8.83 2.45
CA VAL A 103 8.10 7.37 2.40
C VAL A 103 6.66 6.94 2.17
N ALA A 104 6.47 5.94 1.32
CA ALA A 104 5.16 5.30 1.13
C ALA A 104 5.29 3.77 1.12
N LEU A 105 4.38 3.08 1.82
CA LEU A 105 4.21 1.64 1.74
C LEU A 105 3.18 1.34 0.67
N ILE A 106 3.62 0.79 -0.44
CA ILE A 106 2.80 0.49 -1.62
C ILE A 106 3.12 -0.88 -2.18
N GLU A 107 2.26 -1.40 -3.03
CA GLU A 107 2.50 -2.66 -3.71
C GLU A 107 3.68 -2.59 -4.68
N LYS A 108 4.34 -3.72 -4.87
CA LYS A 108 5.51 -3.89 -5.73
C LYS A 108 5.30 -3.31 -7.13
N ASP A 109 4.17 -3.63 -7.77
CA ASP A 109 3.93 -3.22 -9.17
C ASP A 109 3.69 -1.71 -9.28
N ALA A 110 3.04 -1.11 -8.27
CA ALA A 110 2.91 0.34 -8.15
C ALA A 110 4.28 1.02 -7.97
N ALA A 111 5.11 0.50 -7.07
CA ALA A 111 6.46 1.01 -6.83
C ALA A 111 7.34 0.90 -8.08
N ARG A 112 7.26 -0.23 -8.81
CA ARG A 112 7.95 -0.41 -10.09
C ARG A 112 7.52 0.62 -11.11
N GLY A 113 6.21 0.84 -11.26
CA GLY A 113 5.67 1.85 -12.19
C GLY A 113 6.14 3.28 -11.87
N LEU A 114 6.37 3.61 -10.60
CA LEU A 114 6.97 4.88 -10.19
C LEU A 114 8.48 4.92 -10.50
N SER A 115 9.20 3.81 -10.30
CA SER A 115 10.63 3.69 -10.64
C SER A 115 10.87 3.89 -12.14
N ASP A 116 10.08 3.28 -13.00
CA ASP A 116 10.17 3.42 -14.46
C ASP A 116 10.00 4.88 -14.91
N LYS A 117 9.17 5.63 -14.18
CA LYS A 117 8.95 7.07 -14.39
C LYS A 117 9.98 7.96 -13.68
N LYS A 118 10.93 7.38 -12.95
CA LYS A 118 11.93 8.09 -12.13
C LYS A 118 11.30 8.99 -11.05
N LEU A 119 10.21 8.56 -10.47
CA LEU A 119 9.46 9.28 -9.43
C LEU A 119 9.79 8.80 -8.02
N VAL A 120 10.65 7.77 -7.90
CA VAL A 120 11.21 7.28 -6.64
C VAL A 120 12.73 7.28 -6.72
N GLU A 121 13.38 7.38 -5.58
CA GLU A 121 14.84 7.41 -5.48
C GLU A 121 15.45 6.04 -5.74
N ASP A 122 16.62 6.00 -6.37
CA ASP A 122 17.48 4.82 -6.47
C ASP A 122 18.25 4.67 -5.16
N LEU A 123 17.92 3.66 -4.38
CA LEU A 123 18.51 3.40 -3.07
C LEU A 123 19.84 2.64 -3.14
N SER A 124 20.28 2.20 -4.33
CA SER A 124 21.43 1.32 -4.50
C SER A 124 22.72 1.86 -3.87
N ASP A 125 23.00 3.16 -4.06
CA ASP A 125 24.21 3.76 -3.51
C ASP A 125 24.10 4.07 -2.02
N ARG A 126 22.89 4.33 -1.51
CA ARG A 126 22.66 4.52 -0.08
C ARG A 126 22.86 3.22 0.68
N ILE A 127 22.28 2.13 0.18
CA ILE A 127 22.39 0.79 0.76
C ILE A 127 23.86 0.34 0.79
N LYS A 128 24.62 0.56 -0.30
CA LYS A 128 26.04 0.21 -0.33
C LYS A 128 26.91 0.98 0.68
N LYS A 129 26.48 2.20 1.05
CA LYS A 129 27.22 3.06 1.99
C LYS A 129 26.79 2.86 3.45
N ASP A 130 25.68 2.20 3.68
CA ASP A 130 25.15 1.94 5.01
C ASP A 130 25.75 0.63 5.54
N GLU A 131 26.75 0.74 6.42
CA GLU A 131 27.43 -0.39 7.06
C GLU A 131 26.49 -1.22 7.94
N ASN A 132 25.34 -0.68 8.34
CA ASN A 132 24.36 -1.38 9.15
C ASN A 132 23.31 -2.11 8.30
N PHE A 133 23.28 -1.88 6.99
CA PHE A 133 22.31 -2.54 6.12
C PHE A 133 22.80 -3.95 5.78
N ASN A 134 22.06 -4.95 6.25
CA ASN A 134 22.37 -6.35 5.99
C ASN A 134 21.32 -6.96 5.04
N ASN A 135 21.74 -7.34 3.84
CA ASN A 135 20.86 -8.00 2.87
C ASN A 135 20.34 -9.36 3.36
N ASP A 136 21.07 -10.05 4.24
CA ASP A 136 20.71 -11.38 4.74
C ASP A 136 19.54 -11.32 5.73
N ASP A 137 19.16 -10.13 6.22
CA ASP A 137 17.98 -9.91 7.05
C ASP A 137 16.68 -10.01 6.24
N TYR A 138 16.78 -10.03 4.92
CA TYR A 138 15.62 -10.05 4.02
C TYR A 138 15.50 -11.42 3.33
N VAL A 139 14.26 -11.85 3.10
CA VAL A 139 13.99 -12.97 2.20
C VAL A 139 14.43 -12.56 0.79
N SER A 140 15.45 -13.24 0.25
CA SER A 140 16.12 -12.86 -1.01
C SER A 140 15.13 -12.68 -2.17
N THR A 141 14.14 -13.56 -2.29
CA THR A 141 13.10 -13.46 -3.34
C THR A 141 12.29 -12.15 -3.25
N PHE A 142 12.00 -11.66 -2.06
CA PHE A 142 11.29 -10.39 -1.89
C PHE A 142 12.21 -9.20 -2.16
N PHE A 143 13.47 -9.30 -1.75
CA PHE A 143 14.43 -8.23 -2.00
C PHE A 143 14.76 -8.08 -3.50
N GLU A 144 14.88 -9.19 -4.24
CA GLU A 144 15.05 -9.13 -5.69
C GLU A 144 13.86 -8.49 -6.43
N GLN A 145 12.65 -8.60 -5.88
CA GLN A 145 11.46 -7.94 -6.44
C GLN A 145 11.45 -6.42 -6.25
N ALA A 146 12.30 -5.88 -5.38
CA ALA A 146 12.47 -4.45 -5.16
C ALA A 146 13.50 -3.81 -6.12
N LYS A 147 14.00 -4.57 -7.10
CA LYS A 147 14.94 -4.10 -8.14
C LYS A 147 14.23 -3.93 -9.47
N ASP A 148 14.68 -2.94 -10.25
CA ASP A 148 14.32 -2.81 -11.66
C ASP A 148 15.14 -3.76 -12.56
N ASP A 149 14.84 -3.77 -13.87
CA ASP A 149 15.54 -4.61 -14.85
C ASP A 149 17.03 -4.26 -15.01
N LYS A 150 17.49 -3.14 -14.47
CA LYS A 150 18.87 -2.67 -14.46
C LYS A 150 19.57 -2.94 -13.12
N GLY A 151 18.88 -3.58 -12.18
CA GLY A 151 19.38 -3.88 -10.84
C GLY A 151 19.36 -2.70 -9.88
N LYS A 152 18.71 -1.60 -10.22
CA LYS A 152 18.50 -0.48 -9.30
C LYS A 152 17.47 -0.82 -8.24
N ILE A 153 17.76 -0.48 -7.00
CA ILE A 153 16.88 -0.74 -5.86
C ILE A 153 15.97 0.47 -5.67
N TYR A 154 14.67 0.30 -5.87
CA TYR A 154 13.68 1.36 -5.74
C TYR A 154 12.79 1.25 -4.49
N GLY A 155 13.04 0.24 -3.66
CA GLY A 155 12.31 0.05 -2.42
C GLY A 155 12.96 -0.98 -1.52
N ILE A 156 12.49 -1.07 -0.29
CA ILE A 156 12.88 -2.09 0.68
C ILE A 156 11.63 -2.91 1.00
N PRO A 157 11.66 -4.24 0.91
CA PRO A 157 10.50 -5.06 1.21
C PRO A 157 10.19 -5.00 2.70
N ALA A 158 8.99 -4.54 3.06
CA ALA A 158 8.52 -4.49 4.43
C ALA A 158 7.94 -5.84 4.87
N TYR A 159 7.16 -6.47 4.00
CA TYR A 159 6.62 -7.82 4.16
C TYR A 159 6.19 -8.38 2.81
N GLY A 160 5.91 -9.67 2.77
CA GLY A 160 5.42 -10.34 1.59
C GLY A 160 4.42 -11.43 1.94
N THR A 161 3.62 -11.82 0.96
CA THR A 161 2.66 -12.91 1.06
C THR A 161 2.99 -14.02 0.07
N THR A 162 2.62 -15.23 0.41
CA THR A 162 2.70 -16.38 -0.50
C THR A 162 1.36 -17.10 -0.52
N GLN A 163 1.03 -17.64 -1.69
CA GLN A 163 -0.17 -18.46 -1.81
C GLN A 163 0.09 -19.85 -1.23
N VAL A 164 -0.82 -20.31 -0.38
CA VAL A 164 -0.77 -21.63 0.21
C VAL A 164 -2.12 -22.32 0.09
N LEU A 165 -2.10 -23.64 -0.01
CA LEU A 165 -3.30 -24.44 -0.01
C LEU A 165 -3.59 -24.93 1.42
N TYR A 166 -4.69 -24.49 1.99
CA TYR A 166 -5.23 -25.08 3.22
C TYR A 166 -6.12 -26.26 2.88
N TYR A 167 -5.91 -27.38 3.55
CA TYR A 167 -6.71 -28.57 3.34
C TYR A 167 -7.25 -29.14 4.66
N ASN A 168 -8.40 -29.81 4.61
CA ASN A 168 -8.93 -30.53 5.75
C ASN A 168 -8.17 -31.85 5.88
N LYS A 169 -7.34 -31.97 6.91
CA LYS A 169 -6.51 -33.15 7.15
C LYS A 169 -7.31 -34.42 7.24
N LYS A 170 -8.44 -34.41 8.00
CA LYS A 170 -9.31 -35.58 8.18
C LYS A 170 -9.97 -36.01 6.87
N ALA A 171 -10.37 -35.07 6.01
CA ALA A 171 -10.94 -35.41 4.71
C ALA A 171 -9.90 -36.08 3.79
N PHE A 172 -8.66 -35.67 3.82
CA PHE A 172 -7.55 -36.29 3.08
C PHE A 172 -7.25 -37.70 3.61
N GLU A 173 -7.19 -37.87 4.94
CA GLU A 173 -6.98 -39.15 5.60
C GLU A 173 -8.10 -40.15 5.25
N ASN A 174 -9.38 -39.74 5.35
CA ASN A 174 -10.52 -40.60 5.03
C ASN A 174 -10.52 -41.02 3.55
N ALA A 175 -10.16 -40.13 2.65
CA ALA A 175 -10.06 -40.41 1.22
C ALA A 175 -8.75 -41.14 0.83
N GLY A 176 -7.87 -41.43 1.79
CA GLY A 176 -6.57 -42.09 1.55
C GLY A 176 -5.67 -41.29 0.59
N ILE A 177 -5.63 -39.99 0.75
CA ILE A 177 -4.81 -39.06 -0.08
C ILE A 177 -3.64 -38.55 0.75
N ASP A 178 -2.42 -38.80 0.27
CA ASP A 178 -1.23 -38.12 0.82
C ASP A 178 -1.20 -36.66 0.35
N PRO A 179 -1.24 -35.66 1.26
CA PRO A 179 -1.12 -34.24 0.88
C PRO A 179 0.15 -33.94 0.09
N ASN A 180 1.23 -34.67 0.37
CA ASN A 180 2.50 -34.48 -0.33
C ASN A 180 2.47 -34.95 -1.78
N SER A 181 1.46 -35.70 -2.19
CA SER A 181 1.28 -36.11 -3.59
C SER A 181 0.70 -35.00 -4.47
N ILE A 182 0.17 -33.93 -3.88
CA ILE A 182 -0.39 -32.80 -4.62
C ILE A 182 0.74 -31.87 -5.07
N LYS A 183 1.10 -31.96 -6.34
CA LYS A 183 2.18 -31.12 -6.95
C LYS A 183 1.66 -30.21 -8.06
N THR A 184 0.50 -30.52 -8.63
CA THR A 184 -0.09 -29.81 -9.76
C THR A 184 -1.57 -29.53 -9.52
N TRP A 185 -2.14 -28.63 -10.30
CA TRP A 185 -3.58 -28.37 -10.30
C TRP A 185 -4.39 -29.62 -10.69
N GLN A 186 -3.84 -30.48 -11.55
CA GLN A 186 -4.46 -31.74 -11.93
C GLN A 186 -4.49 -32.73 -10.76
N ASP A 187 -3.43 -32.79 -9.95
CA ASP A 187 -3.42 -33.61 -8.73
C ASP A 187 -4.48 -33.14 -7.74
N LEU A 188 -4.58 -31.81 -7.56
CA LEU A 188 -5.60 -31.20 -6.71
C LEU A 188 -7.01 -31.52 -7.20
N SER A 189 -7.27 -31.45 -8.50
CA SER A 189 -8.55 -31.77 -9.10
C SER A 189 -8.93 -33.25 -8.88
N ARG A 190 -7.96 -34.18 -9.04
CA ARG A 190 -8.17 -35.60 -8.75
C ARG A 190 -8.46 -35.86 -7.28
N ALA A 191 -7.72 -35.21 -6.38
CA ALA A 191 -7.96 -35.29 -4.94
C ALA A 191 -9.34 -34.74 -4.58
N ALA A 192 -9.73 -33.62 -5.15
CA ALA A 192 -11.05 -33.02 -4.95
C ALA A 192 -12.18 -33.93 -5.37
N SER A 193 -12.07 -34.56 -6.56
CA SER A 193 -13.07 -35.53 -7.03
C SER A 193 -13.19 -36.72 -6.08
N LYS A 194 -12.06 -37.29 -5.62
CA LYS A 194 -12.05 -38.41 -4.71
C LYS A 194 -12.69 -38.10 -3.35
N ILE A 195 -12.47 -36.92 -2.81
CA ILE A 195 -13.08 -36.49 -1.54
C ILE A 195 -14.56 -36.18 -1.72
N LYS A 196 -14.98 -35.66 -2.87
CA LYS A 196 -16.39 -35.43 -3.20
C LYS A 196 -17.20 -36.74 -3.24
N ASP A 197 -16.63 -37.82 -3.77
CA ASP A 197 -17.28 -39.14 -3.86
C ASP A 197 -17.56 -39.70 -2.46
N ASP A 198 -16.80 -39.32 -1.43
CA ASP A 198 -17.07 -39.67 -0.03
C ASP A 198 -18.11 -38.73 0.64
N GLY A 199 -18.79 -37.86 -0.11
CA GLY A 199 -19.82 -36.95 0.40
C GLY A 199 -19.30 -35.74 1.15
N GLN A 200 -18.00 -35.49 1.11
CA GLN A 200 -17.37 -34.33 1.73
C GLN A 200 -17.04 -33.25 0.68
N PHE A 201 -17.13 -31.98 1.09
CA PHE A 201 -16.78 -30.88 0.22
C PHE A 201 -15.37 -30.38 0.56
N ILE A 202 -14.52 -30.21 -0.47
CA ILE A 202 -13.29 -29.46 -0.35
C ILE A 202 -13.64 -28.00 -0.60
N TYR A 203 -13.37 -27.16 0.39
CA TYR A 203 -13.23 -25.71 0.17
C TYR A 203 -11.78 -25.43 -0.18
N CYS A 204 -11.51 -25.21 -1.46
CA CYS A 204 -10.26 -24.57 -1.87
C CYS A 204 -10.46 -23.07 -1.67
N LEU A 205 -10.04 -22.55 -0.51
CA LEU A 205 -9.95 -21.12 -0.30
C LEU A 205 -8.61 -20.68 -0.85
N LEU A 206 -8.61 -20.18 -2.07
CA LEU A 206 -7.48 -19.41 -2.56
C LEU A 206 -7.55 -18.06 -1.84
N TYR A 207 -6.91 -17.95 -0.69
CA TYR A 207 -6.78 -16.68 0.01
C TYR A 207 -5.65 -15.89 -0.65
N THR A 208 -6.02 -14.97 -1.52
CA THR A 208 -5.14 -13.88 -1.88
C THR A 208 -5.38 -12.77 -0.86
N SER A 209 -4.42 -12.53 0.01
CA SER A 209 -4.44 -11.31 0.82
C SER A 209 -4.39 -10.11 -0.12
N PRO A 210 -5.27 -9.11 0.08
CA PRO A 210 -5.20 -7.87 -0.67
C PRO A 210 -3.92 -7.13 -0.36
#